data_a00d1bcd7d6d6a606c0808917eb69aff
#
_entry.id   a00d1bcd7d6d6a606c0808917eb69aff
#
_cell.length_a   1.000
_cell.length_b   1.000
_cell.length_c   1.000
_cell.angle_alpha   90.00
_cell.angle_beta   90.00
_cell.angle_gamma   90.00
#
_symmetry.space_group_name_H-M   'P 1'
#
loop_
_entity.id
_entity.type
_entity.pdbx_description
1 polymer ?
#
loop_
_entity_poly.entity_id
_entity_poly.type
_entity_poly.pdbx_seq_one_letter_code
_entity_poly.pdbx_strand_id
1 'polypeptide(L)'
;MSESRPHRDSPLSNITKPTSSSSSSSSFLLLSFIVVAPVIAGVILYQLDSFDPAPMPTHEFAQHPVFVPKQNSRMLQGAELIGVGQLLAPEDLAYDPDSGLVYAGCVDGWIKRVSVNVSADDAVVENWVNTGGRPLGLVLGHNNDLLIADADKGLLKVTSNRTIELLTDEAEDVKFKLTDGVDITKDGMIYFTDASYKYSLKEFIWDILEGRPYGRFISYDPSTKETEVLVRDLYFANGVAISPDQSFVIFCETPMRRCKRYYIQGEKKGDVDTFIDNLLGIPDNIRYDGEGQYWIGLGTTTTLSWDLALRYPFIRKVLAIMERYIGRPHMEINGGFLAVDLEGKPIAHYYDPKLSLVTTGIKIADYLYCGSITYPYIIRLNLTQHPAVAV
;
A
#
# COMPACT_ATOMS: atom_id res chain seq x y z
N MET A 1 104.43 -4.46 23.83
CA MET A 1 104.62 -5.92 23.90
C MET A 1 103.40 -6.50 23.17
N SER A 2 103.60 -6.82 21.96
CA SER A 2 103.74 -8.12 21.35
C SER A 2 102.40 -8.72 21.06
N GLU A 3 101.97 -8.68 19.84
CA GLU A 3 101.97 -9.81 18.86
C GLU A 3 100.78 -10.72 19.09
N SER A 4 99.98 -11.23 18.12
CA SER A 4 100.21 -11.49 16.69
C SER A 4 98.87 -11.88 16.07
N ARG A 5 98.68 -11.64 14.78
CA ARG A 5 97.70 -12.34 13.87
C ARG A 5 98.18 -13.81 13.64
N PRO A 6 97.30 -14.74 13.19
CA PRO A 6 96.89 -14.73 11.78
C PRO A 6 95.54 -15.43 11.41
N HIS A 7 94.99 -15.00 10.32
CA HIS A 7 94.47 -15.70 9.12
C HIS A 7 93.42 -16.82 9.09
N ARG A 8 92.47 -16.58 8.17
CA ARG A 8 91.73 -17.50 7.25
C ARG A 8 90.58 -18.26 7.84
N ASP A 9 89.40 -18.43 7.18
CA ASP A 9 89.01 -18.50 5.77
C ASP A 9 87.48 -18.29 5.73
N SER A 10 86.99 -17.66 4.64
CA SER A 10 85.58 -17.65 4.28
C SER A 10 85.18 -18.90 3.54
N PRO A 11 83.90 -19.32 3.62
CA PRO A 11 83.25 -19.89 2.44
C PRO A 11 81.92 -19.19 2.13
N LEU A 12 81.85 -18.79 0.91
CA LEU A 12 80.78 -18.69 -0.06
C LEU A 12 79.31 -18.70 0.43
N SER A 13 78.70 -17.55 0.19
CA SER A 13 77.24 -17.33 0.24
C SER A 13 76.49 -18.14 -0.79
N ASN A 14 75.54 -18.95 -0.31
CA ASN A 14 74.45 -19.43 -1.15
C ASN A 14 73.32 -18.40 -1.17
N ILE A 15 73.23 -17.70 -2.29
CA ILE A 15 72.08 -16.86 -2.65
C ILE A 15 70.93 -17.80 -3.04
N THR A 16 70.00 -18.09 -2.15
CA THR A 16 68.70 -18.64 -2.48
C THR A 16 67.82 -17.55 -3.10
N LYS A 17 67.52 -17.69 -4.37
CA LYS A 17 66.46 -16.90 -5.05
C LYS A 17 65.16 -17.05 -4.31
N PRO A 18 64.40 -15.94 -4.09
CA PRO A 18 63.03 -16.08 -3.59
C PRO A 18 62.21 -16.73 -4.69
N THR A 19 61.62 -17.86 -4.38
CA THR A 19 60.54 -18.47 -5.17
C THR A 19 59.33 -17.55 -5.17
N SER A 20 59.03 -16.92 -6.32
CA SER A 20 57.84 -16.14 -6.53
C SER A 20 56.62 -17.07 -6.30
N SER A 21 55.89 -16.75 -5.25
CA SER A 21 54.67 -17.46 -4.90
C SER A 21 53.59 -17.24 -5.99
N SER A 22 53.13 -18.31 -6.60
CA SER A 22 52.04 -18.34 -7.57
C SER A 22 50.65 -18.25 -6.90
N SER A 23 50.51 -17.41 -5.84
CA SER A 23 49.25 -17.31 -5.08
C SER A 23 48.27 -16.31 -5.67
N SER A 24 48.68 -15.46 -6.65
CA SER A 24 47.81 -14.43 -7.20
C SER A 24 46.77 -14.95 -8.20
N SER A 25 47.08 -16.03 -8.94
CA SER A 25 46.18 -16.60 -9.95
C SER A 25 44.98 -17.35 -9.34
N SER A 26 45.20 -18.08 -8.24
CA SER A 26 44.10 -18.80 -7.56
C SER A 26 43.10 -17.84 -6.87
N SER A 27 43.59 -16.73 -6.33
CA SER A 27 42.71 -15.71 -5.71
C SER A 27 41.87 -14.97 -6.76
N PHE A 28 42.44 -14.66 -7.93
CA PHE A 28 41.71 -14.10 -9.06
C PHE A 28 40.66 -15.05 -9.63
N LEU A 29 40.97 -16.33 -9.77
CA LEU A 29 40.02 -17.32 -10.21
C LEU A 29 38.87 -17.52 -9.21
N LEU A 30 39.19 -17.55 -7.92
CA LEU A 30 38.17 -17.67 -6.87
C LEU A 30 37.25 -16.43 -6.85
N LEU A 31 37.79 -15.22 -6.96
CA LEU A 31 37.03 -13.95 -7.02
C LEU A 31 36.15 -13.92 -8.29
N SER A 32 36.68 -14.41 -9.45
CA SER A 32 35.91 -14.52 -10.67
C SER A 32 34.73 -15.50 -10.52
N PHE A 33 34.90 -16.63 -9.86
CA PHE A 33 33.81 -17.57 -9.59
C PHE A 33 32.76 -16.98 -8.64
N ILE A 34 33.17 -16.25 -7.61
CA ILE A 34 32.26 -15.64 -6.62
C ILE A 34 31.41 -14.52 -7.23
N VAL A 35 31.95 -13.76 -8.19
CA VAL A 35 31.26 -12.59 -8.77
C VAL A 35 30.65 -12.93 -10.14
N VAL A 36 31.40 -13.55 -11.04
CA VAL A 36 30.97 -13.75 -12.43
C VAL A 36 29.92 -14.85 -12.55
N ALA A 37 30.05 -15.94 -11.81
CA ALA A 37 29.07 -17.05 -11.88
C ALA A 37 27.65 -16.61 -11.42
N PRO A 38 27.47 -15.89 -10.29
CA PRO A 38 26.17 -15.34 -9.92
C PRO A 38 25.60 -14.35 -10.95
N VAL A 39 26.45 -13.51 -11.55
CA VAL A 39 26.01 -12.57 -12.59
C VAL A 39 25.50 -13.33 -13.83
N ILE A 40 26.25 -14.31 -14.29
CA ILE A 40 25.82 -15.15 -15.42
C ILE A 40 24.52 -15.91 -15.08
N ALA A 41 24.43 -16.50 -13.89
CA ALA A 41 23.21 -17.17 -13.43
C ALA A 41 22.02 -16.19 -13.39
N GLY A 42 22.21 -14.96 -12.89
CA GLY A 42 21.21 -13.92 -12.89
C GLY A 42 20.74 -13.54 -14.30
N VAL A 43 21.68 -13.40 -15.24
CA VAL A 43 21.35 -13.11 -16.65
C VAL A 43 20.58 -14.28 -17.29
N ILE A 44 20.98 -15.51 -17.02
CA ILE A 44 20.27 -16.70 -17.52
C ILE A 44 18.85 -16.74 -16.94
N LEU A 45 18.69 -16.57 -15.64
CA LEU A 45 17.38 -16.52 -14.98
C LEU A 45 16.51 -15.42 -15.58
N TYR A 46 17.06 -14.22 -15.80
CA TYR A 46 16.36 -13.11 -16.43
C TYR A 46 15.86 -13.43 -17.84
N GLN A 47 16.66 -14.12 -18.64
CA GLN A 47 16.30 -14.51 -20.01
C GLN A 47 15.28 -15.66 -20.04
N LEU A 48 15.35 -16.60 -19.11
CA LEU A 48 14.47 -17.76 -19.07
C LEU A 48 13.13 -17.48 -18.34
N ASP A 49 13.09 -16.47 -17.48
CA ASP A 49 11.86 -16.12 -16.75
C ASP A 49 10.81 -15.53 -17.70
N SER A 50 9.60 -16.08 -17.67
CA SER A 50 8.49 -15.69 -18.53
C SER A 50 7.72 -14.45 -18.05
N PHE A 51 8.06 -13.91 -16.88
CA PHE A 51 7.39 -12.69 -16.38
C PHE A 51 7.73 -11.49 -17.28
N ASP A 52 6.70 -10.82 -17.81
CA ASP A 52 6.83 -9.77 -18.82
C ASP A 52 6.17 -8.46 -18.35
N PRO A 53 6.90 -7.62 -17.60
CA PRO A 53 6.39 -6.31 -17.17
C PRO A 53 6.13 -5.38 -18.34
N ALA A 54 4.92 -4.81 -18.40
CA ALA A 54 4.57 -3.85 -19.42
C ALA A 54 5.16 -2.46 -19.14
N PRO A 55 5.42 -1.64 -20.16
CA PRO A 55 5.68 -0.22 -19.96
C PRO A 55 4.48 0.47 -19.31
N MET A 56 4.71 1.22 -18.24
CA MET A 56 3.71 2.10 -17.64
C MET A 56 3.82 3.50 -18.26
N PRO A 57 2.78 4.36 -18.13
CA PRO A 57 2.81 5.74 -18.66
C PRO A 57 3.88 6.60 -17.96
N THR A 58 5.12 6.57 -18.44
CA THR A 58 6.28 7.21 -17.79
C THR A 58 6.20 8.73 -17.71
N HIS A 59 5.45 9.38 -18.60
CA HIS A 59 5.21 10.83 -18.55
C HIS A 59 4.48 11.25 -17.26
N GLU A 60 3.68 10.39 -16.67
CA GLU A 60 2.97 10.64 -15.43
C GLU A 60 3.89 10.56 -14.19
N PHE A 61 5.04 9.88 -14.29
CA PHE A 61 6.04 9.80 -13.23
C PHE A 61 7.14 10.88 -13.34
N ALA A 62 7.09 11.72 -14.37
CA ALA A 62 8.13 12.73 -14.61
C ALA A 62 7.93 14.01 -13.77
N GLN A 63 6.77 14.18 -13.18
CA GLN A 63 6.42 15.38 -12.40
C GLN A 63 6.89 15.26 -10.96
N HIS A 64 7.20 16.41 -10.35
CA HIS A 64 7.52 16.47 -8.94
C HIS A 64 6.29 16.16 -8.08
N PRO A 65 6.48 15.52 -6.91
CA PRO A 65 5.37 15.33 -5.96
C PRO A 65 4.72 16.66 -5.59
N VAL A 66 3.41 16.59 -5.27
CA VAL A 66 2.66 17.77 -4.81
C VAL A 66 3.31 18.40 -3.58
N PHE A 67 3.28 19.73 -3.52
CA PHE A 67 3.71 20.47 -2.35
C PHE A 67 2.66 20.40 -1.25
N VAL A 68 3.10 20.08 -0.02
CA VAL A 68 2.24 20.02 1.17
C VAL A 68 2.69 21.08 2.17
N PRO A 69 1.83 22.03 2.54
CA PRO A 69 2.22 23.20 3.33
C PRO A 69 2.50 22.89 4.80
N LYS A 70 1.97 21.80 5.33
CA LYS A 70 2.15 21.39 6.73
C LYS A 70 2.53 19.94 6.83
N GLN A 71 3.45 19.60 7.74
CA GLN A 71 3.91 18.23 7.92
C GLN A 71 4.08 17.87 9.40
N ASN A 72 3.77 16.61 9.73
CA ASN A 72 4.22 15.94 10.95
C ASN A 72 4.99 14.68 10.54
N SER A 73 6.33 14.75 10.57
CA SER A 73 7.23 13.68 10.14
C SER A 73 7.55 12.66 11.24
N ARG A 74 6.84 12.71 12.36
CA ARG A 74 7.03 11.87 13.54
C ARG A 74 5.69 11.50 14.18
N MET A 75 4.70 11.13 13.35
CA MET A 75 3.35 10.89 13.83
C MET A 75 3.25 9.77 14.87
N LEU A 76 4.21 8.84 14.91
CA LEU A 76 4.26 7.82 15.95
C LEU A 76 4.67 8.38 17.33
N GLN A 77 5.28 9.58 17.38
CA GLN A 77 5.52 10.27 18.64
C GLN A 77 4.21 10.86 19.15
N GLY A 78 3.67 10.28 20.22
CA GLY A 78 2.37 10.66 20.78
C GLY A 78 1.18 9.88 20.21
N ALA A 79 1.41 8.93 19.32
CA ALA A 79 0.39 7.99 18.92
C ALA A 79 0.17 6.90 19.97
N GLU A 80 -1.08 6.49 20.12
CA GLU A 80 -1.51 5.36 20.95
C GLU A 80 -1.82 4.17 20.05
N LEU A 81 -1.64 2.96 20.58
CA LEU A 81 -1.92 1.71 19.87
C LEU A 81 -3.13 1.04 20.48
N ILE A 82 -4.17 0.82 19.70
CA ILE A 82 -5.45 0.24 20.15
C ILE A 82 -5.53 -1.22 19.72
N GLY A 83 -5.92 -2.09 20.66
CA GLY A 83 -6.22 -3.49 20.40
C GLY A 83 -5.01 -4.31 19.94
N VAL A 84 -3.83 -4.04 20.49
CA VAL A 84 -2.57 -4.72 20.17
C VAL A 84 -2.71 -6.23 20.25
N GLY A 85 -2.38 -6.93 19.14
CA GLY A 85 -2.48 -8.38 19.04
C GLY A 85 -3.90 -8.94 18.90
N GLN A 86 -4.93 -8.09 19.02
CA GLN A 86 -6.33 -8.48 18.85
C GLN A 86 -6.87 -8.02 17.47
N LEU A 87 -6.33 -6.94 16.92
CA LEU A 87 -6.69 -6.38 15.62
C LEU A 87 -5.62 -6.77 14.59
N LEU A 88 -5.77 -7.93 13.97
CA LEU A 88 -4.78 -8.46 13.04
C LEU A 88 -4.90 -7.79 11.68
N ALA A 89 -3.97 -6.92 11.34
CA ALA A 89 -3.91 -6.19 10.08
C ALA A 89 -5.29 -5.57 9.72
N PRO A 90 -5.82 -4.63 10.56
CA PRO A 90 -7.08 -3.94 10.30
C PRO A 90 -6.87 -2.99 9.11
N GLU A 91 -7.35 -3.41 7.94
CA GLU A 91 -7.04 -2.73 6.70
C GLU A 91 -7.87 -1.45 6.56
N ASP A 92 -9.20 -1.54 6.68
CA ASP A 92 -10.09 -0.40 6.65
C ASP A 92 -10.95 -0.29 7.91
N LEU A 93 -11.43 0.92 8.16
CA LEU A 93 -12.14 1.32 9.36
C LEU A 93 -13.43 2.05 8.98
N ALA A 94 -14.56 1.67 9.60
CA ALA A 94 -15.82 2.40 9.50
C ALA A 94 -16.31 2.79 10.89
N TYR A 95 -16.57 4.08 11.12
CA TYR A 95 -17.04 4.59 12.40
C TYR A 95 -18.54 4.72 12.44
N ASP A 96 -19.15 4.16 13.48
CA ASP A 96 -20.55 4.31 13.79
C ASP A 96 -20.73 5.37 14.92
N PRO A 97 -21.22 6.57 14.60
CA PRO A 97 -21.39 7.63 15.58
C PRO A 97 -22.49 7.33 16.61
N ASP A 98 -23.48 6.51 16.27
CA ASP A 98 -24.60 6.20 17.15
C ASP A 98 -24.16 5.26 18.29
N SER A 99 -23.34 4.27 17.98
CA SER A 99 -22.81 3.33 18.99
C SER A 99 -21.45 3.75 19.56
N GLY A 100 -20.73 4.67 18.90
CA GLY A 100 -19.36 5.04 19.26
C GLY A 100 -18.34 3.95 19.01
N LEU A 101 -18.64 3.02 18.08
CA LEU A 101 -17.77 1.90 17.72
C LEU A 101 -17.11 2.11 16.36
N VAL A 102 -15.90 1.60 16.23
CA VAL A 102 -15.20 1.44 14.94
C VAL A 102 -15.29 -0.03 14.53
N TYR A 103 -15.71 -0.27 13.30
CA TYR A 103 -15.63 -1.56 12.63
C TYR A 103 -14.29 -1.65 11.90
N ALA A 104 -13.59 -2.78 12.04
CA ALA A 104 -12.28 -3.00 11.46
C ALA A 104 -12.24 -4.33 10.69
N GLY A 105 -11.85 -4.30 9.41
CA GLY A 105 -11.69 -5.49 8.56
C GLY A 105 -10.32 -6.14 8.79
N CYS A 106 -10.27 -7.32 9.37
CA CYS A 106 -9.03 -7.99 9.78
C CYS A 106 -8.62 -9.15 8.86
N VAL A 107 -7.31 -9.46 8.85
CA VAL A 107 -6.73 -10.51 7.97
C VAL A 107 -7.21 -11.92 8.30
N ASP A 108 -7.73 -12.13 9.49
CA ASP A 108 -8.31 -13.39 9.94
C ASP A 108 -9.78 -13.59 9.49
N GLY A 109 -10.26 -12.73 8.60
CA GLY A 109 -11.63 -12.74 8.05
C GLY A 109 -12.67 -12.13 8.98
N TRP A 110 -12.30 -11.68 10.17
CA TRP A 110 -13.19 -11.04 11.10
C TRP A 110 -13.39 -9.55 10.80
N ILE A 111 -14.64 -9.13 10.82
CA ILE A 111 -14.99 -7.75 11.16
C ILE A 111 -15.01 -7.67 12.68
N LYS A 112 -14.20 -6.79 13.24
CA LYS A 112 -14.14 -6.56 14.70
C LYS A 112 -14.71 -5.20 15.03
N ARG A 113 -15.34 -5.08 16.20
CA ARG A 113 -15.83 -3.81 16.74
C ARG A 113 -14.93 -3.34 17.86
N VAL A 114 -14.60 -2.07 17.83
CA VAL A 114 -13.64 -1.46 18.76
C VAL A 114 -14.27 -0.24 19.40
N SER A 115 -14.29 -0.16 20.73
CA SER A 115 -14.66 1.07 21.44
C SER A 115 -13.54 2.10 21.34
N VAL A 116 -13.87 3.34 20.92
CA VAL A 116 -12.87 4.38 20.70
C VAL A 116 -13.01 5.62 21.56
N ASN A 117 -14.11 5.73 22.30
CA ASN A 117 -14.41 6.86 23.20
C ASN A 117 -13.78 6.68 24.60
N VAL A 118 -12.75 5.85 24.73
CA VAL A 118 -12.05 5.51 25.96
C VAL A 118 -10.54 5.64 25.75
N SER A 119 -9.75 5.47 26.81
CA SER A 119 -8.28 5.37 26.67
C SER A 119 -7.90 4.17 25.79
N ALA A 120 -6.71 4.18 25.19
CA ALA A 120 -6.28 3.06 24.34
C ALA A 120 -6.19 1.73 25.10
N ASP A 121 -5.81 1.79 26.38
CA ASP A 121 -5.70 0.63 27.26
C ASP A 121 -7.06 0.04 27.68
N ASP A 122 -8.11 0.87 27.69
CA ASP A 122 -9.48 0.47 28.05
C ASP A 122 -10.32 0.10 26.83
N ALA A 123 -9.76 0.16 25.62
CA ALA A 123 -10.48 -0.17 24.39
C ALA A 123 -10.87 -1.66 24.38
N VAL A 124 -12.16 -1.91 24.18
CA VAL A 124 -12.69 -3.27 24.06
C VAL A 124 -12.74 -3.65 22.57
N VAL A 125 -12.18 -4.82 22.25
CA VAL A 125 -12.22 -5.42 20.91
C VAL A 125 -13.13 -6.64 20.94
N GLU A 126 -14.16 -6.64 20.10
CA GLU A 126 -15.13 -7.74 19.97
C GLU A 126 -15.08 -8.32 18.56
N ASN A 127 -15.00 -9.64 18.44
CA ASN A 127 -15.25 -10.33 17.17
C ASN A 127 -16.75 -10.24 16.84
N TRP A 128 -17.11 -9.55 15.74
CA TRP A 128 -18.50 -9.31 15.40
C TRP A 128 -19.05 -10.30 14.37
N VAL A 129 -18.45 -10.34 13.17
CA VAL A 129 -18.84 -11.24 12.06
C VAL A 129 -17.58 -11.71 11.34
N ASN A 130 -17.53 -12.98 10.94
CA ASN A 130 -16.47 -13.50 10.09
C ASN A 130 -17.00 -13.70 8.68
N THR A 131 -16.40 -13.03 7.67
CA THR A 131 -16.79 -13.14 6.25
C THR A 131 -16.34 -14.45 5.61
N GLY A 132 -15.38 -15.12 6.19
CA GLY A 132 -14.70 -16.28 5.62
C GLY A 132 -13.80 -15.93 4.42
N GLY A 133 -13.54 -14.65 4.21
CA GLY A 133 -12.63 -14.09 3.20
C GLY A 133 -11.63 -13.12 3.80
N ARG A 134 -11.32 -12.06 3.07
CA ARG A 134 -10.46 -10.95 3.52
C ARG A 134 -11.20 -9.61 3.35
N PRO A 135 -11.89 -9.13 4.39
CA PRO A 135 -12.53 -7.81 4.35
C PRO A 135 -11.45 -6.72 4.23
N LEU A 136 -11.56 -5.92 3.20
CA LEU A 136 -10.79 -4.71 2.95
C LEU A 136 -11.70 -3.49 3.17
N GLY A 137 -12.23 -2.84 2.12
CA GLY A 137 -13.05 -1.65 2.24
C GLY A 137 -14.32 -1.86 3.07
N LEU A 138 -14.61 -0.91 3.96
CA LEU A 138 -15.77 -0.94 4.86
C LEU A 138 -16.53 0.40 4.81
N VAL A 139 -17.87 0.36 4.72
CA VAL A 139 -18.71 1.54 4.90
C VAL A 139 -20.03 1.19 5.56
N LEU A 140 -20.52 2.06 6.43
CA LEU A 140 -21.86 1.92 7.01
C LEU A 140 -22.94 2.27 5.98
N GLY A 141 -23.87 1.37 5.80
CA GLY A 141 -25.08 1.58 4.99
C GLY A 141 -26.21 2.26 5.77
N HIS A 142 -27.34 2.49 5.09
CA HIS A 142 -28.45 3.29 5.63
C HIS A 142 -29.19 2.68 6.81
N ASN A 143 -29.26 1.36 6.95
CA ASN A 143 -30.06 0.66 7.96
C ASN A 143 -29.18 0.03 9.05
N ASN A 144 -28.08 0.67 9.39
CA ASN A 144 -27.04 0.12 10.25
C ASN A 144 -26.48 -1.21 9.69
N ASP A 145 -26.58 -1.40 8.37
CA ASP A 145 -25.91 -2.47 7.65
C ASP A 145 -24.44 -2.06 7.42
N LEU A 146 -23.53 -3.02 7.34
CA LEU A 146 -22.15 -2.79 6.94
C LEU A 146 -21.93 -3.34 5.52
N LEU A 147 -21.51 -2.50 4.61
CA LEU A 147 -21.04 -2.91 3.28
C LEU A 147 -19.55 -3.21 3.34
N ILE A 148 -19.15 -4.25 2.66
CA ILE A 148 -17.79 -4.79 2.72
C ILE A 148 -17.32 -5.09 1.30
N ALA A 149 -16.24 -4.50 0.88
CA ALA A 149 -15.44 -4.98 -0.24
C ALA A 149 -14.50 -6.08 0.30
N ASP A 150 -14.86 -7.34 0.04
CA ASP A 150 -14.06 -8.48 0.50
C ASP A 150 -13.22 -9.02 -0.66
N ALA A 151 -11.90 -9.02 -0.50
CA ALA A 151 -10.95 -9.38 -1.56
C ALA A 151 -11.19 -10.78 -2.14
N ASP A 152 -11.69 -11.71 -1.32
CA ASP A 152 -11.89 -13.12 -1.70
C ASP A 152 -13.34 -13.45 -2.08
N LYS A 153 -14.31 -12.60 -1.68
CA LYS A 153 -15.75 -12.88 -1.79
C LYS A 153 -16.52 -11.93 -2.71
N GLY A 154 -15.99 -10.74 -2.98
CA GLY A 154 -16.69 -9.70 -3.70
C GLY A 154 -17.37 -8.69 -2.79
N LEU A 155 -18.44 -8.06 -3.25
CA LEU A 155 -19.21 -7.07 -2.49
C LEU A 155 -20.21 -7.76 -1.58
N LEU A 156 -20.07 -7.58 -0.27
CA LEU A 156 -20.92 -8.17 0.76
C LEU A 156 -21.71 -7.08 1.50
N LYS A 157 -22.85 -7.49 2.06
CA LYS A 157 -23.59 -6.71 3.05
C LYS A 157 -23.77 -7.55 4.31
N VAL A 158 -23.49 -6.94 5.46
CA VAL A 158 -23.78 -7.54 6.77
C VAL A 158 -24.86 -6.71 7.44
N THR A 159 -25.98 -7.37 7.73
CA THR A 159 -27.12 -6.73 8.39
C THR A 159 -26.90 -6.59 9.90
N SER A 160 -27.71 -5.77 10.56
CA SER A 160 -27.66 -5.57 12.02
C SER A 160 -27.81 -6.86 12.82
N ASN A 161 -28.51 -7.86 12.28
CA ASN A 161 -28.65 -9.20 12.87
C ASN A 161 -27.50 -10.16 12.54
N ARG A 162 -26.39 -9.64 11.97
CA ARG A 162 -25.15 -10.36 11.60
C ARG A 162 -25.31 -11.37 10.44
N THR A 163 -26.35 -11.22 9.62
CA THR A 163 -26.50 -12.03 8.41
C THR A 163 -25.65 -11.46 7.29
N ILE A 164 -24.84 -12.31 6.66
CA ILE A 164 -24.00 -11.95 5.51
C ILE A 164 -24.79 -12.24 4.23
N GLU A 165 -24.88 -11.27 3.35
CA GLU A 165 -25.46 -11.35 2.01
C GLU A 165 -24.37 -11.05 0.98
N LEU A 166 -24.20 -11.94 0.00
CA LEU A 166 -23.39 -11.63 -1.18
C LEU A 166 -24.23 -10.76 -2.13
N LEU A 167 -23.81 -9.55 -2.40
CA LEU A 167 -24.45 -8.65 -3.35
C LEU A 167 -24.01 -8.95 -4.77
N THR A 168 -22.72 -9.00 -5.03
CA THR A 168 -22.14 -9.37 -6.33
C THR A 168 -20.67 -9.80 -6.18
N ASP A 169 -20.24 -10.73 -7.04
CA ASP A 169 -18.85 -11.21 -7.09
C ASP A 169 -18.29 -11.21 -8.53
N GLU A 170 -19.06 -10.63 -9.48
CA GLU A 170 -18.65 -10.52 -10.89
C GLU A 170 -19.27 -9.31 -11.56
N ALA A 171 -18.66 -8.87 -12.63
CA ALA A 171 -19.21 -7.91 -13.59
C ALA A 171 -18.80 -8.33 -15.00
N GLU A 172 -19.76 -8.29 -15.97
CA GLU A 172 -19.50 -8.61 -17.38
C GLU A 172 -18.87 -9.99 -17.59
N ASP A 173 -19.39 -11.00 -16.87
CA ASP A 173 -18.90 -12.39 -16.90
C ASP A 173 -17.45 -12.57 -16.42
N VAL A 174 -16.88 -11.56 -15.73
CA VAL A 174 -15.53 -11.61 -15.15
C VAL A 174 -15.60 -11.49 -13.64
N LYS A 175 -15.21 -12.56 -12.94
CA LYS A 175 -15.15 -12.61 -11.47
C LYS A 175 -14.19 -11.57 -10.92
N PHE A 176 -14.53 -10.99 -9.77
CA PHE A 176 -13.60 -10.18 -8.99
C PHE A 176 -12.52 -11.06 -8.39
N LYS A 177 -11.30 -10.56 -8.37
CA LYS A 177 -10.15 -11.21 -7.74
C LYS A 177 -9.60 -10.45 -6.55
N LEU A 178 -9.87 -9.14 -6.51
CA LEU A 178 -9.41 -8.27 -5.45
C LEU A 178 -10.37 -7.08 -5.31
N THR A 179 -11.57 -7.33 -4.76
CA THR A 179 -12.51 -6.27 -4.40
C THR A 179 -11.92 -5.48 -3.22
N ASP A 180 -11.83 -4.14 -3.34
CA ASP A 180 -10.98 -3.33 -2.45
C ASP A 180 -11.75 -2.18 -1.76
N GLY A 181 -11.86 -1.00 -2.39
CA GLY A 181 -12.53 0.16 -1.79
C GLY A 181 -14.04 0.14 -2.00
N VAL A 182 -14.83 0.69 -1.06
CA VAL A 182 -16.29 0.80 -1.19
C VAL A 182 -16.82 2.07 -0.51
N ASP A 183 -17.84 2.69 -1.14
CA ASP A 183 -18.64 3.75 -0.53
C ASP A 183 -20.08 3.71 -1.07
N ILE A 184 -21.02 4.39 -0.39
CA ILE A 184 -22.46 4.38 -0.70
C ILE A 184 -23.02 5.80 -0.75
N THR A 185 -23.81 6.11 -1.78
CA THR A 185 -24.54 7.39 -1.89
C THR A 185 -25.77 7.42 -0.98
N LYS A 186 -26.29 8.64 -0.75
CA LYS A 186 -27.51 8.85 0.06
C LYS A 186 -28.76 8.19 -0.53
N ASP A 187 -28.80 7.96 -1.83
CA ASP A 187 -29.89 7.23 -2.53
C ASP A 187 -29.68 5.72 -2.59
N GLY A 188 -28.55 5.22 -2.07
CA GLY A 188 -28.27 3.80 -1.90
C GLY A 188 -27.46 3.15 -3.01
N MET A 189 -27.00 3.90 -4.02
CA MET A 189 -26.07 3.37 -5.01
C MET A 189 -24.71 3.08 -4.37
N ILE A 190 -24.17 1.90 -4.64
CA ILE A 190 -22.87 1.46 -4.09
C ILE A 190 -21.82 1.57 -5.17
N TYR A 191 -20.70 2.19 -4.84
CA TYR A 191 -19.52 2.30 -5.71
C TYR A 191 -18.35 1.61 -5.06
N PHE A 192 -17.63 0.80 -5.84
CA PHE A 192 -16.52 0.01 -5.33
C PHE A 192 -15.47 -0.23 -6.40
N THR A 193 -14.31 -0.72 -5.99
CA THR A 193 -13.23 -1.11 -6.88
C THR A 193 -12.98 -2.60 -6.86
N ASP A 194 -12.58 -3.15 -8.01
CA ASP A 194 -11.84 -4.40 -8.13
C ASP A 194 -10.43 -4.03 -8.54
N ALA A 195 -9.49 -4.09 -7.60
CA ALA A 195 -8.13 -3.59 -7.81
C ALA A 195 -7.42 -4.37 -8.92
N SER A 196 -7.75 -5.66 -9.06
CA SER A 196 -7.27 -6.51 -10.14
C SER A 196 -8.23 -7.66 -10.41
N TYR A 197 -8.72 -7.80 -11.65
CA TYR A 197 -9.45 -9.01 -12.06
C TYR A 197 -8.53 -10.21 -12.37
N LYS A 198 -7.21 -9.99 -12.33
CA LYS A 198 -6.19 -11.02 -12.64
C LYS A 198 -5.55 -11.60 -11.39
N TYR A 199 -5.12 -10.77 -10.47
CA TYR A 199 -4.36 -11.14 -9.29
C TYR A 199 -5.19 -11.05 -8.02
N SER A 200 -5.03 -12.04 -7.13
CA SER A 200 -5.59 -12.00 -5.78
C SER A 200 -4.77 -11.11 -4.85
N LEU A 201 -5.29 -10.82 -3.66
CA LEU A 201 -4.56 -10.04 -2.66
C LEU A 201 -3.20 -10.67 -2.29
N LYS A 202 -3.11 -12.00 -2.24
CA LYS A 202 -1.82 -12.69 -1.98
C LYS A 202 -0.79 -12.47 -3.08
N GLU A 203 -1.25 -12.07 -4.24
CA GLU A 203 -0.46 -11.86 -5.44
C GLU A 203 -0.37 -10.37 -5.83
N PHE A 204 -0.83 -9.44 -4.97
CA PHE A 204 -0.91 -8.01 -5.29
C PHE A 204 0.40 -7.43 -5.82
N ILE A 205 1.53 -7.91 -5.29
CA ILE A 205 2.83 -7.42 -5.74
C ILE A 205 3.12 -7.78 -7.21
N TRP A 206 2.58 -8.90 -7.70
CA TRP A 206 2.72 -9.30 -9.09
C TRP A 206 1.95 -8.39 -10.04
N ASP A 207 0.77 -7.89 -9.63
CA ASP A 207 0.03 -6.88 -10.36
C ASP A 207 0.85 -5.60 -10.54
N ILE A 208 1.39 -5.07 -9.43
CA ILE A 208 2.21 -3.86 -9.43
C ILE A 208 3.49 -4.05 -10.26
N LEU A 209 4.16 -5.21 -10.14
CA LEU A 209 5.38 -5.49 -10.89
C LEU A 209 5.11 -5.77 -12.37
N GLU A 210 3.97 -6.36 -12.74
CA GLU A 210 3.60 -6.52 -14.14
C GLU A 210 3.24 -5.16 -14.77
N GLY A 211 2.57 -4.28 -14.03
CA GLY A 211 2.28 -2.91 -14.44
C GLY A 211 1.33 -2.84 -15.64
N ARG A 212 0.33 -3.71 -15.68
CA ARG A 212 -0.78 -3.68 -16.62
C ARG A 212 -2.06 -3.25 -15.91
N PRO A 213 -2.99 -2.58 -16.61
CA PRO A 213 -4.19 -2.06 -15.99
C PRO A 213 -5.28 -3.13 -15.90
N TYR A 214 -5.35 -3.85 -14.79
CA TYR A 214 -6.34 -4.88 -14.52
C TYR A 214 -7.44 -4.42 -13.55
N GLY A 215 -7.39 -3.17 -13.09
CA GLY A 215 -8.35 -2.61 -12.15
C GLY A 215 -9.63 -2.11 -12.84
N ARG A 216 -10.73 -2.11 -12.08
CA ARG A 216 -12.05 -1.63 -12.51
C ARG A 216 -12.68 -0.78 -11.41
N PHE A 217 -13.39 0.29 -11.82
CA PHE A 217 -14.31 1.03 -10.94
C PHE A 217 -15.74 0.67 -11.33
N ILE A 218 -16.56 0.31 -10.34
CA ILE A 218 -17.81 -0.43 -10.53
C ILE A 218 -18.91 0.20 -9.69
N SER A 219 -20.15 0.18 -10.18
CA SER A 219 -21.35 0.47 -9.40
C SER A 219 -22.22 -0.78 -9.22
N TYR A 220 -22.96 -0.80 -8.12
CA TYR A 220 -23.99 -1.78 -7.84
C TYR A 220 -25.28 -1.06 -7.40
N ASP A 221 -26.39 -1.35 -8.09
CA ASP A 221 -27.71 -0.86 -7.73
C ASP A 221 -28.47 -1.94 -6.92
N PRO A 222 -28.69 -1.73 -5.61
CA PRO A 222 -29.40 -2.70 -4.79
C PRO A 222 -30.87 -2.92 -5.20
N SER A 223 -31.49 -1.95 -5.91
CA SER A 223 -32.90 -2.03 -6.34
C SER A 223 -33.09 -2.95 -7.54
N THR A 224 -32.18 -2.92 -8.50
CA THR A 224 -32.19 -3.76 -9.71
C THR A 224 -31.28 -4.97 -9.59
N LYS A 225 -30.34 -4.95 -8.66
CA LYS A 225 -29.23 -5.90 -8.50
C LYS A 225 -28.27 -5.91 -9.69
N GLU A 226 -28.20 -4.82 -10.42
CA GLU A 226 -27.30 -4.68 -11.55
C GLU A 226 -25.93 -4.24 -11.09
N THR A 227 -24.89 -4.87 -11.67
CA THR A 227 -23.48 -4.52 -11.49
C THR A 227 -22.95 -3.96 -12.80
N GLU A 228 -22.43 -2.74 -12.80
CA GLU A 228 -21.93 -2.05 -14.00
C GLU A 228 -20.46 -1.62 -13.83
N VAL A 229 -19.62 -1.93 -14.83
CA VAL A 229 -18.24 -1.43 -14.88
C VAL A 229 -18.23 -0.03 -15.48
N LEU A 230 -17.99 0.98 -14.65
CA LEU A 230 -18.00 2.39 -15.03
C LEU A 230 -16.68 2.85 -15.66
N VAL A 231 -15.55 2.39 -15.11
CA VAL A 231 -14.20 2.71 -15.63
C VAL A 231 -13.35 1.45 -15.66
N ARG A 232 -12.67 1.23 -16.77
CA ARG A 232 -11.79 0.09 -17.02
C ARG A 232 -10.34 0.53 -17.08
N ASP A 233 -9.48 -0.46 -17.19
CA ASP A 233 -8.05 -0.27 -17.46
C ASP A 233 -7.38 0.65 -16.44
N LEU A 234 -7.72 0.42 -15.16
CA LEU A 234 -7.14 1.10 -14.02
C LEU A 234 -5.93 0.32 -13.48
N TYR A 235 -4.93 1.05 -13.03
CA TYR A 235 -3.73 0.47 -12.42
C TYR A 235 -3.95 0.29 -10.92
N PHE A 236 -4.33 -0.91 -10.49
CA PHE A 236 -4.60 -1.26 -9.12
C PHE A 236 -5.56 -0.25 -8.46
N ALA A 237 -6.84 -0.30 -8.90
CA ALA A 237 -7.89 0.59 -8.40
C ALA A 237 -8.16 0.27 -6.92
N ASN A 238 -8.01 1.28 -6.05
CA ASN A 238 -8.07 1.13 -4.61
C ASN A 238 -9.19 1.99 -3.99
N GLY A 239 -8.90 2.78 -2.98
CA GLY A 239 -9.87 3.51 -2.16
C GLY A 239 -10.92 4.29 -2.93
N VAL A 240 -12.14 4.32 -2.38
CA VAL A 240 -13.32 4.99 -2.95
C VAL A 240 -13.89 5.96 -1.92
N ALA A 241 -14.28 7.17 -2.35
CA ALA A 241 -14.99 8.13 -1.50
C ALA A 241 -15.98 8.97 -2.32
N ILE A 242 -17.21 9.12 -1.82
CA ILE A 242 -18.24 9.95 -2.42
C ILE A 242 -18.10 11.40 -1.98
N SER A 243 -18.34 12.34 -2.91
CA SER A 243 -18.34 13.77 -2.58
C SER A 243 -19.50 14.13 -1.65
N PRO A 244 -19.31 15.10 -0.73
CA PRO A 244 -20.37 15.49 0.21
C PRO A 244 -21.67 15.96 -0.46
N ASP A 245 -21.54 16.58 -1.64
CA ASP A 245 -22.65 17.06 -2.47
C ASP A 245 -23.22 15.95 -3.38
N GLN A 246 -22.67 14.74 -3.34
CA GLN A 246 -23.08 13.58 -4.13
C GLN A 246 -22.92 13.80 -5.66
N SER A 247 -22.07 14.72 -6.10
CA SER A 247 -21.89 15.02 -7.52
C SER A 247 -20.87 14.10 -8.21
N PHE A 248 -19.91 13.56 -7.47
CA PHE A 248 -18.88 12.66 -7.99
C PHE A 248 -18.43 11.63 -6.95
N VAL A 249 -17.74 10.61 -7.43
CA VAL A 249 -17.04 9.60 -6.64
C VAL A 249 -15.56 9.67 -6.96
N ILE A 250 -14.72 9.71 -5.91
CA ILE A 250 -13.26 9.64 -6.04
C ILE A 250 -12.85 8.17 -5.97
N PHE A 251 -11.89 7.77 -6.82
CA PHE A 251 -11.20 6.49 -6.72
C PHE A 251 -9.72 6.66 -6.97
N CYS A 252 -8.87 5.88 -6.29
CA CYS A 252 -7.42 6.00 -6.35
C CYS A 252 -6.78 4.88 -7.19
N GLU A 253 -5.66 5.18 -7.85
CA GLU A 253 -4.81 4.22 -8.56
C GLU A 253 -3.44 4.15 -7.88
N THR A 254 -3.20 3.06 -7.15
CA THR A 254 -2.06 2.91 -6.24
C THR A 254 -0.70 3.15 -6.89
N PRO A 255 -0.25 2.41 -7.94
CA PRO A 255 1.07 2.63 -8.52
C PRO A 255 1.17 3.92 -9.33
N MET A 256 0.04 4.49 -9.75
CA MET A 256 0.00 5.73 -10.51
C MET A 256 0.10 6.98 -9.64
N ARG A 257 0.02 6.84 -8.32
CA ARG A 257 0.13 7.95 -7.34
C ARG A 257 -0.88 9.06 -7.60
N ARG A 258 -2.13 8.67 -7.89
CA ARG A 258 -3.21 9.61 -8.20
C ARG A 258 -4.55 9.11 -7.70
N CYS A 259 -5.50 10.05 -7.56
CA CYS A 259 -6.92 9.75 -7.44
C CYS A 259 -7.69 10.53 -8.50
N LYS A 260 -8.72 9.92 -9.07
CA LYS A 260 -9.59 10.47 -10.09
C LYS A 260 -10.99 10.69 -9.56
N ARG A 261 -11.80 11.49 -10.27
CA ARG A 261 -13.23 11.68 -10.01
C ARG A 261 -14.04 11.12 -11.16
N TYR A 262 -15.05 10.35 -10.84
CA TYR A 262 -16.11 9.96 -11.77
C TYR A 262 -17.38 10.73 -11.40
N TYR A 263 -17.92 11.50 -12.32
CA TYR A 263 -19.12 12.31 -12.06
C TYR A 263 -20.38 11.46 -12.17
N ILE A 264 -21.20 11.46 -11.11
CA ILE A 264 -22.45 10.69 -11.03
C ILE A 264 -23.68 11.54 -11.24
N GLN A 265 -23.54 12.86 -11.25
CA GLN A 265 -24.62 13.82 -11.45
C GLN A 265 -24.20 15.01 -12.34
N GLY A 266 -25.21 15.78 -12.81
CA GLY A 266 -24.99 17.02 -13.56
C GLY A 266 -24.60 16.79 -15.02
N GLU A 267 -24.13 17.88 -15.66
CA GLU A 267 -23.76 17.88 -17.08
C GLU A 267 -22.53 16.98 -17.40
N LYS A 268 -21.69 16.76 -16.42
CA LYS A 268 -20.49 15.91 -16.52
C LYS A 268 -20.74 14.44 -16.19
N LYS A 269 -21.99 14.03 -15.95
CA LYS A 269 -22.28 12.64 -15.58
C LYS A 269 -21.65 11.67 -16.58
N GLY A 270 -20.84 10.73 -16.07
CA GLY A 270 -20.09 9.74 -16.87
C GLY A 270 -18.66 10.19 -17.22
N ASP A 271 -18.31 11.46 -17.03
CA ASP A 271 -16.95 11.95 -17.27
C ASP A 271 -16.01 11.53 -16.11
N VAL A 272 -14.71 11.41 -16.46
CA VAL A 272 -13.63 11.17 -15.53
C VAL A 272 -12.60 12.29 -15.64
N ASP A 273 -12.22 12.88 -14.51
CA ASP A 273 -11.09 13.81 -14.45
C ASP A 273 -10.16 13.52 -13.27
N THR A 274 -9.10 14.29 -13.15
CA THR A 274 -8.13 14.15 -12.05
C THR A 274 -8.63 14.87 -10.81
N PHE A 275 -8.69 14.18 -9.67
CA PHE A 275 -8.90 14.79 -8.36
C PHE A 275 -7.59 15.30 -7.78
N ILE A 276 -6.58 14.44 -7.68
CA ILE A 276 -5.22 14.78 -7.28
C ILE A 276 -4.23 13.85 -7.98
N ASP A 277 -3.08 14.40 -8.38
CA ASP A 277 -2.02 13.67 -9.06
C ASP A 277 -0.67 13.91 -8.37
N ASN A 278 0.34 13.13 -8.74
CA ASN A 278 1.71 13.25 -8.22
C ASN A 278 1.80 13.20 -6.69
N LEU A 279 1.03 12.31 -6.08
CA LEU A 279 1.03 12.10 -4.63
C LEU A 279 2.45 11.77 -4.12
N LEU A 280 2.72 12.15 -2.87
CA LEU A 280 3.99 11.91 -2.17
C LEU A 280 4.33 10.42 -2.03
N GLY A 281 3.31 9.56 -2.10
CA GLY A 281 3.42 8.13 -1.96
C GLY A 281 2.37 7.41 -2.77
N ILE A 282 2.29 6.09 -2.60
CA ILE A 282 1.28 5.25 -3.24
C ILE A 282 -0.01 5.30 -2.43
N PRO A 283 -1.14 5.81 -3.01
CA PRO A 283 -2.40 5.92 -2.31
C PRO A 283 -3.03 4.54 -2.11
N ASP A 284 -3.74 4.41 -1.02
CA ASP A 284 -4.55 3.28 -0.64
C ASP A 284 -5.99 3.76 -0.42
N ASN A 285 -6.59 3.64 0.75
CA ASN A 285 -7.93 4.14 1.01
C ASN A 285 -8.01 5.67 1.11
N ILE A 286 -9.17 6.22 0.76
CA ILE A 286 -9.52 7.63 0.90
C ILE A 286 -10.82 7.74 1.69
N ARG A 287 -10.90 8.64 2.67
CA ARG A 287 -12.07 8.81 3.53
C ARG A 287 -12.41 10.30 3.73
N TYR A 288 -13.68 10.67 3.56
CA TYR A 288 -14.19 11.99 3.90
C TYR A 288 -14.38 12.10 5.42
N ASP A 289 -13.91 13.21 6.03
CA ASP A 289 -13.97 13.40 7.48
C ASP A 289 -15.26 14.03 7.99
N GLY A 290 -16.19 14.40 7.11
CA GLY A 290 -17.42 15.12 7.48
C GLY A 290 -17.21 16.61 7.75
N GLU A 291 -15.96 17.11 7.74
CA GLU A 291 -15.60 18.50 8.10
C GLU A 291 -14.91 19.26 6.95
N GLY A 292 -14.94 18.73 5.74
CA GLY A 292 -14.42 19.40 4.54
C GLY A 292 -13.05 18.93 4.07
N GLN A 293 -12.57 17.78 4.55
CA GLN A 293 -11.31 17.20 4.12
C GLN A 293 -11.45 15.72 3.78
N TYR A 294 -10.60 15.27 2.87
CA TYR A 294 -10.37 13.85 2.65
C TYR A 294 -9.01 13.45 3.23
N TRP A 295 -8.97 12.26 3.80
CA TRP A 295 -7.76 11.61 4.28
C TRP A 295 -7.39 10.46 3.38
N ILE A 296 -6.20 10.52 2.77
CA ILE A 296 -5.67 9.51 1.86
C ILE A 296 -4.57 8.76 2.59
N GLY A 297 -4.74 7.43 2.74
CA GLY A 297 -3.67 6.56 3.20
C GLY A 297 -2.56 6.47 2.15
N LEU A 298 -1.32 6.63 2.57
CA LEU A 298 -0.14 6.46 1.73
C LEU A 298 0.69 5.30 2.27
N GLY A 299 0.59 4.14 1.64
CA GLY A 299 1.23 2.91 2.11
C GLY A 299 2.75 3.01 2.20
N THR A 300 3.36 3.78 1.33
CA THR A 300 4.79 4.13 1.33
C THR A 300 4.99 5.46 0.61
N THR A 301 6.03 6.18 1.00
CA THR A 301 6.47 7.35 0.20
C THR A 301 7.13 6.89 -1.11
N THR A 302 7.23 7.80 -2.06
CA THR A 302 7.98 7.57 -3.29
C THR A 302 9.48 7.56 -2.99
N THR A 303 10.08 6.37 -3.00
CA THR A 303 11.52 6.20 -2.90
C THR A 303 12.16 6.14 -4.29
N LEU A 304 13.47 6.40 -4.38
CA LEU A 304 14.21 6.23 -5.63
C LEU A 304 14.03 4.80 -6.20
N SER A 305 13.97 3.79 -5.33
CA SER A 305 13.80 2.39 -5.73
C SER A 305 12.43 2.15 -6.39
N TRP A 306 11.35 2.68 -5.81
CA TRP A 306 10.03 2.61 -6.39
C TRP A 306 9.90 3.43 -7.67
N ASP A 307 10.48 4.64 -7.70
CA ASP A 307 10.47 5.48 -8.90
C ASP A 307 11.18 4.80 -10.08
N LEU A 308 12.33 4.19 -9.83
CA LEU A 308 13.04 3.42 -10.86
C LEU A 308 12.26 2.15 -11.28
N ALA A 309 11.64 1.44 -10.33
CA ALA A 309 10.85 0.25 -10.64
C ALA A 309 9.63 0.60 -11.52
N LEU A 310 8.89 1.66 -11.18
CA LEU A 310 7.72 2.06 -11.96
C LEU A 310 8.11 2.56 -13.36
N ARG A 311 9.24 3.26 -13.51
CA ARG A 311 9.72 3.76 -14.82
C ARG A 311 10.26 2.68 -15.74
N TYR A 312 10.94 1.67 -15.19
CA TYR A 312 11.72 0.72 -16.00
C TYR A 312 11.22 -0.73 -15.84
N PRO A 313 10.58 -1.29 -16.88
CA PRO A 313 10.06 -2.67 -16.84
C PRO A 313 11.13 -3.70 -16.48
N PHE A 314 12.39 -3.52 -16.94
CA PHE A 314 13.46 -4.46 -16.63
C PHE A 314 13.78 -4.53 -15.13
N ILE A 315 13.66 -3.41 -14.38
CA ILE A 315 13.85 -3.40 -12.92
C ILE A 315 12.71 -4.20 -12.26
N ARG A 316 11.46 -4.01 -12.69
CA ARG A 316 10.32 -4.79 -12.19
C ARG A 316 10.48 -6.28 -12.48
N LYS A 317 11.04 -6.67 -13.63
CA LYS A 317 11.38 -8.08 -13.91
C LYS A 317 12.44 -8.63 -12.94
N VAL A 318 13.48 -7.85 -12.64
CA VAL A 318 14.49 -8.24 -11.65
C VAL A 318 13.86 -8.40 -10.26
N LEU A 319 13.02 -7.44 -9.83
CA LEU A 319 12.30 -7.53 -8.55
C LEU A 319 11.36 -8.72 -8.50
N ALA A 320 10.68 -9.05 -9.59
CA ALA A 320 9.81 -10.23 -9.70
C ALA A 320 10.60 -11.54 -9.57
N ILE A 321 11.77 -11.64 -10.20
CA ILE A 321 12.67 -12.81 -10.06
C ILE A 321 13.16 -12.89 -8.61
N MET A 322 13.55 -11.77 -8.00
CA MET A 322 13.97 -11.76 -6.59
C MET A 322 12.82 -12.21 -5.69
N GLU A 323 11.60 -11.67 -5.86
CA GLU A 323 10.42 -12.07 -5.10
C GLU A 323 10.17 -13.57 -5.15
N ARG A 324 10.31 -14.17 -6.34
CA ARG A 324 10.07 -15.60 -6.56
C ARG A 324 11.08 -16.51 -5.87
N TYR A 325 12.35 -16.13 -5.84
CA TYR A 325 13.44 -17.05 -5.44
C TYR A 325 14.11 -16.71 -4.10
N ILE A 326 14.20 -15.44 -3.73
CA ILE A 326 14.97 -15.00 -2.55
C ILE A 326 14.25 -13.93 -1.70
N GLY A 327 13.07 -13.49 -2.14
CA GLY A 327 12.41 -12.30 -1.60
C GLY A 327 12.99 -10.99 -2.15
N ARG A 328 12.12 -10.05 -2.51
CA ARG A 328 12.55 -8.71 -2.92
C ARG A 328 13.00 -7.89 -1.72
N PRO A 329 13.83 -6.85 -1.91
CA PRO A 329 14.13 -5.90 -0.85
C PRO A 329 12.86 -5.21 -0.35
N HIS A 330 12.78 -4.98 0.95
CA HIS A 330 11.72 -4.15 1.53
C HIS A 330 11.95 -2.69 1.11
N MET A 331 11.03 -2.12 0.34
CA MET A 331 11.14 -0.78 -0.23
C MET A 331 10.13 0.20 0.35
N GLU A 332 9.20 -0.29 1.16
CA GLU A 332 8.11 0.46 1.75
C GLU A 332 8.57 1.14 3.05
N ILE A 333 8.60 2.48 3.03
CA ILE A 333 9.01 3.34 4.15
C ILE A 333 8.23 4.65 4.16
N ASN A 334 8.26 5.38 5.26
CA ASN A 334 7.62 6.67 5.42
C ASN A 334 6.12 6.64 5.07
N GLY A 335 5.44 5.57 5.43
CA GLY A 335 3.98 5.50 5.32
C GLY A 335 3.30 6.59 6.15
N GLY A 336 2.10 6.97 5.76
CA GLY A 336 1.37 8.03 6.45
C GLY A 336 0.06 8.42 5.80
N PHE A 337 -0.40 9.64 6.06
CA PHE A 337 -1.72 10.12 5.67
C PHE A 337 -1.65 11.53 5.14
N LEU A 338 -2.25 11.77 3.99
CA LEU A 338 -2.37 13.07 3.38
C LEU A 338 -3.80 13.59 3.56
N ALA A 339 -3.94 14.73 4.23
CA ALA A 339 -5.19 15.49 4.25
C ALA A 339 -5.24 16.42 3.03
N VAL A 340 -6.35 16.40 2.30
CA VAL A 340 -6.63 17.27 1.16
C VAL A 340 -8.00 17.94 1.33
N ASP A 341 -8.21 19.11 0.70
CA ASP A 341 -9.53 19.75 0.67
C ASP A 341 -10.49 19.07 -0.33
N LEU A 342 -11.68 19.60 -0.48
CA LEU A 342 -12.72 19.06 -1.37
C LEU A 342 -12.34 19.12 -2.85
N GLU A 343 -11.39 19.98 -3.22
CA GLU A 343 -10.86 20.15 -4.56
C GLU A 343 -9.60 19.31 -4.83
N GLY A 344 -9.10 18.57 -3.80
CA GLY A 344 -7.89 17.74 -3.89
C GLY A 344 -6.59 18.49 -3.59
N LYS A 345 -6.66 19.74 -3.08
CA LYS A 345 -5.46 20.49 -2.72
C LYS A 345 -4.88 20.01 -1.38
N PRO A 346 -3.57 19.68 -1.32
CA PRO A 346 -2.93 19.22 -0.09
C PRO A 346 -2.97 20.25 1.04
N ILE A 347 -3.33 19.78 2.24
CA ILE A 347 -3.41 20.58 3.47
C ILE A 347 -2.31 20.20 4.45
N ALA A 348 -2.17 18.91 4.76
CA ALA A 348 -1.25 18.39 5.76
C ALA A 348 -0.83 16.96 5.47
N HIS A 349 0.41 16.62 5.79
CA HIS A 349 0.96 15.27 5.68
C HIS A 349 1.46 14.79 7.05
N TYR A 350 0.91 13.67 7.50
CA TYR A 350 1.30 12.98 8.73
C TYR A 350 1.97 11.67 8.34
N TYR A 351 3.25 11.49 8.66
CA TYR A 351 4.01 10.28 8.33
C TYR A 351 5.06 9.96 9.39
N ASP A 352 5.61 8.76 9.32
CA ASP A 352 6.72 8.37 10.16
C ASP A 352 7.66 7.43 9.38
N PRO A 353 9.01 7.60 9.51
CA PRO A 353 9.98 6.74 8.84
C PRO A 353 9.85 5.24 9.15
N LYS A 354 9.23 4.90 10.28
CA LYS A 354 9.00 3.51 10.70
C LYS A 354 7.67 2.93 10.21
N LEU A 355 6.81 3.77 9.62
CA LEU A 355 5.55 3.30 9.07
C LEU A 355 5.72 2.80 7.64
N SER A 356 5.03 1.71 7.34
CA SER A 356 4.87 1.19 6.00
C SER A 356 3.54 0.45 5.88
N LEU A 357 2.99 0.40 4.69
CA LEU A 357 1.76 -0.35 4.38
C LEU A 357 0.59 0.01 5.30
N VAL A 358 0.50 1.30 5.67
CA VAL A 358 -0.70 1.89 6.25
C VAL A 358 -1.70 2.13 5.11
N THR A 359 -2.98 1.93 5.39
CA THR A 359 -4.01 1.82 4.35
C THR A 359 -5.09 2.87 4.49
N THR A 360 -5.68 3.02 5.66
CA THR A 360 -6.79 3.94 5.89
C THR A 360 -6.53 4.88 7.04
N GLY A 361 -7.07 6.10 6.93
CA GLY A 361 -7.12 7.07 8.02
C GLY A 361 -8.53 7.66 8.14
N ILE A 362 -9.20 7.45 9.28
CA ILE A 362 -10.48 8.08 9.58
C ILE A 362 -10.31 9.08 10.71
N LYS A 363 -10.86 10.30 10.53
CA LYS A 363 -10.87 11.31 11.57
C LYS A 363 -12.16 11.19 12.39
N ILE A 364 -12.01 11.07 13.71
CA ILE A 364 -13.12 11.06 14.66
C ILE A 364 -12.81 12.11 15.72
N ALA A 365 -13.56 13.19 15.74
CA ALA A 365 -13.28 14.37 16.56
C ALA A 365 -11.83 14.86 16.36
N ASP A 366 -11.04 14.97 17.44
CA ASP A 366 -9.64 15.43 17.39
C ASP A 366 -8.63 14.31 17.04
N TYR A 367 -9.07 13.11 16.78
CA TYR A 367 -8.18 11.96 16.57
C TYR A 367 -8.22 11.43 15.15
N LEU A 368 -7.05 11.05 14.63
CA LEU A 368 -6.89 10.24 13.45
C LEU A 368 -6.68 8.78 13.84
N TYR A 369 -7.57 7.90 13.38
CA TYR A 369 -7.47 6.45 13.54
C TYR A 369 -6.97 5.84 12.26
N CYS A 370 -5.92 5.03 12.34
CA CYS A 370 -5.19 4.56 11.17
C CYS A 370 -5.14 3.03 11.13
N GLY A 371 -5.55 2.47 10.01
CA GLY A 371 -5.44 1.06 9.68
C GLY A 371 -4.17 0.70 8.91
N SER A 372 -3.93 -0.59 8.78
CA SER A 372 -2.80 -1.14 8.04
C SER A 372 -3.06 -2.56 7.58
N ILE A 373 -2.47 -2.95 6.46
CA ILE A 373 -2.51 -4.33 5.97
C ILE A 373 -1.54 -5.27 6.74
N THR A 374 -0.70 -4.74 7.63
CA THR A 374 0.38 -5.51 8.31
C THR A 374 0.39 -5.40 9.83
N TYR A 375 0.02 -4.25 10.42
CA TYR A 375 0.14 -4.06 11.86
C TYR A 375 -0.98 -4.76 12.64
N PRO A 376 -0.67 -5.30 13.83
CA PRO A 376 -1.66 -6.00 14.66
C PRO A 376 -2.40 -5.05 15.64
N TYR A 377 -2.70 -3.81 15.21
CA TYR A 377 -3.35 -2.75 16.00
C TYR A 377 -3.83 -1.62 15.11
N ILE A 378 -4.71 -0.78 15.64
CA ILE A 378 -5.04 0.54 15.10
C ILE A 378 -4.12 1.58 15.76
N ILE A 379 -3.57 2.50 14.95
CA ILE A 379 -2.83 3.67 15.44
C ILE A 379 -3.83 4.81 15.66
N ARG A 380 -3.79 5.46 16.84
CA ARG A 380 -4.59 6.65 17.15
C ARG A 380 -3.69 7.83 17.47
N LEU A 381 -3.85 8.94 16.74
CA LEU A 381 -3.08 10.16 16.94
C LEU A 381 -4.00 11.32 17.26
N ASN A 382 -3.74 12.04 18.36
CA ASN A 382 -4.43 13.31 18.66
C ASN A 382 -3.85 14.43 17.80
N LEU A 383 -4.65 14.94 16.84
CA LEU A 383 -4.23 15.95 15.86
C LEU A 383 -4.04 17.33 16.49
N THR A 384 -4.75 17.63 17.60
CA THR A 384 -4.64 18.90 18.32
C THR A 384 -3.36 18.95 19.16
N GLN A 385 -2.97 17.83 19.78
CA GLN A 385 -1.74 17.75 20.58
C GLN A 385 -0.48 17.55 19.69
N HIS A 386 -0.63 16.92 18.55
CA HIS A 386 0.45 16.61 17.61
C HIS A 386 0.15 17.12 16.19
N PRO A 387 -0.06 18.43 16.01
CA PRO A 387 -0.45 18.99 14.73
C PRO A 387 0.67 18.89 13.70
N ALA A 388 0.31 18.89 12.42
CA ALA A 388 1.25 19.17 11.34
C ALA A 388 1.62 20.67 11.37
N VAL A 389 2.91 20.96 11.27
CA VAL A 389 3.46 22.31 11.31
C VAL A 389 3.91 22.76 9.91
N ALA A 390 3.96 24.09 9.70
CA ALA A 390 4.42 24.65 8.41
C ALA A 390 5.85 24.18 8.08
N VAL A 391 6.10 23.91 6.81
CA VAL A 391 7.39 23.45 6.26
C VAL A 391 8.16 24.60 5.69
#